data_806cfd78b7ad31273db481bc1633b0ee
#
_entry.id   806cfd78b7ad31273db481bc1633b0ee
#
_cell.length_a   1.000
_cell.length_b   1.000
_cell.length_c   1.000
_cell.angle_alpha   90.00
_cell.angle_beta   90.00
_cell.angle_gamma   90.00
#
_symmetry.space_group_name_H-M   'P 1'
#
loop_
_entity.id
_entity.type
_entity.pdbx_description
1 polymer ?
#
loop_
_entity_poly.entity_id
_entity_poly.type
_entity_poly.pdbx_seq_one_letter_code
_entity_poly.pdbx_strand_id
1 'polypeptide(L)'
;MKTFFDQRQQGRAASEIAPEISRILQIQLGQMEQRIAQYRSMQESLRQTLEILRCCAGCPREPGPVACLSCPAITSRAEIPLHMRAVIEAA
;
A
#
# COMPACT_ATOMS: atom_id res chain seq x y z
N MET A 1 -7.53 -5.31 25.34
CA MET A 1 -7.54 -6.77 25.21
C MET A 1 -8.00 -7.48 26.47
N LYS A 2 -7.44 -7.13 27.62
CA LYS A 2 -7.89 -7.70 28.89
C LYS A 2 -9.37 -7.47 29.15
N THR A 3 -9.84 -6.25 28.95
CA THR A 3 -11.22 -5.88 29.21
C THR A 3 -12.19 -6.69 28.36
N PHE A 4 -11.86 -6.87 27.10
CA PHE A 4 -12.66 -7.66 26.17
C PHE A 4 -12.77 -9.11 26.64
N PHE A 5 -11.65 -9.69 27.02
CA PHE A 5 -11.57 -11.08 27.44
C PHE A 5 -12.31 -11.29 28.75
N ASP A 6 -12.10 -10.39 29.73
CA ASP A 6 -12.71 -10.48 31.05
C ASP A 6 -14.24 -10.39 30.96
N GLN A 7 -14.77 -9.48 30.14
CA GLN A 7 -16.21 -9.34 29.97
C GLN A 7 -16.84 -10.57 29.34
N ARG A 8 -16.14 -11.20 28.39
CA ARG A 8 -16.67 -12.34 27.65
C ARG A 8 -16.62 -13.63 28.44
N GLN A 9 -15.72 -13.72 29.40
CA GLN A 9 -15.55 -14.94 30.19
C GLN A 9 -16.56 -15.09 31.31
N GLN A 10 -17.24 -14.02 31.68
CA GLN A 10 -18.16 -14.05 32.82
C GLN A 10 -19.33 -14.99 32.54
N GLY A 11 -19.42 -16.06 33.34
CA GLY A 11 -20.54 -17.01 33.29
C GLY A 11 -20.57 -17.91 32.08
N ARG A 12 -19.50 -17.93 31.25
CA ARG A 12 -19.47 -18.73 30.04
C ARG A 12 -18.23 -19.63 30.02
N ALA A 13 -18.41 -20.84 29.49
CA ALA A 13 -17.33 -21.79 29.32
C ALA A 13 -16.40 -21.35 28.18
N ALA A 14 -15.14 -21.76 28.26
CA ALA A 14 -14.16 -21.45 27.22
C ALA A 14 -14.58 -22.00 25.83
N SER A 15 -15.23 -23.16 25.83
CA SER A 15 -15.72 -23.77 24.60
C SER A 15 -16.81 -22.95 23.92
N GLU A 16 -17.49 -22.09 24.66
CA GLU A 16 -18.51 -21.19 24.11
C GLU A 16 -17.91 -19.88 23.61
N ILE A 17 -16.86 -19.41 24.30
CA ILE A 17 -16.25 -18.12 24.03
C ILE A 17 -15.23 -18.21 22.90
N ALA A 18 -14.45 -19.29 22.85
CA ALA A 18 -13.35 -19.44 21.92
C ALA A 18 -13.77 -19.28 20.43
N PRO A 19 -14.90 -19.87 19.97
CA PRO A 19 -15.32 -19.67 18.58
C PRO A 19 -15.65 -18.22 18.24
N GLU A 20 -16.26 -17.49 19.17
CA GLU A 20 -16.57 -16.07 18.96
C GLU A 20 -15.31 -15.22 18.83
N ILE A 21 -14.38 -15.42 19.75
CA ILE A 21 -13.11 -14.69 19.76
C ILE A 21 -12.29 -15.05 18.51
N SER A 22 -12.26 -16.33 18.18
CA SER A 22 -11.56 -16.82 16.99
C SER A 22 -12.08 -16.15 15.73
N ARG A 23 -13.39 -16.02 15.58
CA ARG A 23 -14.00 -15.36 14.42
C ARG A 23 -13.60 -13.90 14.33
N ILE A 24 -13.64 -13.18 15.44
CA ILE A 24 -13.26 -11.77 15.49
C ILE A 24 -11.79 -11.59 15.09
N LEU A 25 -10.92 -12.43 15.64
CA LEU A 25 -9.50 -12.37 15.33
C LEU A 25 -9.20 -12.74 13.88
N GLN A 26 -9.93 -13.67 13.31
CA GLN A 26 -9.80 -14.01 11.90
C GLN A 26 -10.17 -12.84 10.99
N ILE A 27 -11.23 -12.11 11.33
CA ILE A 27 -11.62 -10.91 10.58
C ILE A 27 -10.53 -9.86 10.66
N GLN A 28 -9.98 -9.62 11.85
CA GLN A 28 -8.88 -8.66 12.02
C GLN A 28 -7.64 -9.07 11.23
N LEU A 29 -7.32 -10.36 11.25
CA LEU A 29 -6.19 -10.88 10.48
C LEU A 29 -6.38 -10.64 8.98
N GLY A 30 -7.58 -10.91 8.47
CA GLY A 30 -7.88 -10.66 7.07
C GLY A 30 -7.74 -9.20 6.67
N GLN A 31 -8.17 -8.29 7.56
CA GLN A 31 -8.01 -6.85 7.31
C GLN A 31 -6.54 -6.45 7.28
N MET A 32 -5.73 -7.00 8.18
CA MET A 32 -4.30 -6.73 8.20
C MET A 32 -3.60 -7.26 6.94
N GLU A 33 -3.99 -8.43 6.49
CA GLU A 33 -3.44 -9.01 5.26
C GLU A 33 -3.74 -8.13 4.04
N GLN A 34 -4.95 -7.56 3.98
CA GLN A 34 -5.30 -6.62 2.92
C GLN A 34 -4.46 -5.35 2.97
N ARG A 35 -4.22 -4.82 4.17
CA ARG A 35 -3.37 -3.64 4.35
C ARG A 35 -1.93 -3.92 3.94
N ILE A 36 -1.41 -5.08 4.30
CA ILE A 36 -0.06 -5.49 3.91
C ILE A 36 0.05 -5.54 2.38
N ALA A 37 -0.93 -6.12 1.71
CA ALA A 37 -0.95 -6.17 0.25
C ALA A 37 -0.95 -4.77 -0.37
N GLN A 38 -1.75 -3.85 0.19
CA GLN A 38 -1.79 -2.47 -0.26
C GLN A 38 -0.46 -1.76 -0.05
N TYR A 39 0.17 -1.94 1.11
CA TYR A 39 1.47 -1.34 1.39
C TYR A 39 2.57 -1.87 0.48
N ARG A 40 2.53 -3.16 0.17
CA ARG A 40 3.49 -3.75 -0.78
C ARG A 40 3.35 -3.16 -2.18
N SER A 41 2.11 -2.96 -2.62
CA SER A 41 1.83 -2.32 -3.90
C SER A 41 2.34 -0.89 -3.93
N MET A 42 2.10 -0.12 -2.87
CA MET A 42 2.61 1.24 -2.73
C MET A 42 4.14 1.28 -2.69
N GLN A 43 4.73 0.34 -1.97
CA GLN A 43 6.18 0.22 -1.87
C GLN A 43 6.82 -0.02 -3.24
N GLU A 44 6.22 -0.89 -4.03
CA GLU A 44 6.71 -1.18 -5.38
C GLU A 44 6.57 0.04 -6.30
N SER A 45 5.45 0.74 -6.20
CA SER A 45 5.22 1.97 -6.97
C SER A 45 6.27 3.04 -6.62
N LEU A 46 6.57 3.20 -5.32
CA LEU A 46 7.59 4.13 -4.87
C LEU A 46 8.98 3.75 -5.37
N ARG A 47 9.29 2.47 -5.35
CA ARG A 47 10.59 1.97 -5.81
C ARG A 47 10.77 2.26 -7.30
N GLN A 48 9.76 1.97 -8.10
CA GLN A 48 9.80 2.25 -9.54
C GLN A 48 9.88 3.74 -9.82
N THR A 49 9.18 4.55 -9.04
CA THR A 49 9.23 6.01 -9.16
C THR A 49 10.64 6.53 -8.88
N LEU A 50 11.30 6.00 -7.83
CA LEU A 50 12.67 6.38 -7.52
C LEU A 50 13.64 6.01 -8.64
N GLU A 51 13.46 4.87 -9.28
CA GLU A 51 14.28 4.46 -10.42
C GLU A 51 14.13 5.45 -11.59
N ILE A 52 12.91 5.87 -11.87
CA ILE A 52 12.64 6.85 -12.93
C ILE A 52 13.29 8.19 -12.58
N LEU A 53 13.16 8.64 -11.34
CA LEU A 53 13.74 9.91 -10.91
C LEU A 53 15.26 9.94 -10.97
N ARG A 54 15.93 8.79 -10.83
CA ARG A 54 17.37 8.71 -11.04
C ARG A 54 17.75 9.08 -12.47
N CYS A 55 16.92 8.67 -13.44
CA CYS A 55 17.11 9.07 -14.82
C CYS A 55 16.86 10.56 -15.03
N CYS A 56 15.94 11.13 -14.23
CA CYS A 56 15.61 12.55 -14.32
C CYS A 56 16.71 13.46 -13.77
N ALA A 57 17.62 12.94 -12.94
CA ALA A 57 18.67 13.74 -12.34
C ALA A 57 19.57 14.47 -13.37
N GLY A 58 19.71 13.89 -14.58
CA GLY A 58 20.47 14.51 -15.65
C GLY A 58 19.60 15.13 -16.74
N CYS A 59 18.30 15.22 -16.55
CA CYS A 59 17.39 15.71 -17.57
C CYS A 59 17.42 17.24 -17.67
N PRO A 60 17.69 17.82 -18.87
CA PRO A 60 17.75 19.26 -19.03
C PRO A 60 16.37 19.90 -19.26
N ARG A 61 15.30 19.10 -19.37
CA ARG A 61 13.96 19.61 -19.68
C ARG A 61 13.24 20.01 -18.39
N GLU A 62 12.34 20.97 -18.52
CA GLU A 62 11.45 21.31 -17.43
C GLU A 62 10.46 20.16 -17.20
N PRO A 63 10.22 19.77 -15.94
CA PRO A 63 9.27 18.72 -15.63
C PRO A 63 7.83 19.17 -15.95
N GLY A 64 7.02 18.26 -16.47
CA GLY A 64 5.64 18.54 -16.77
C GLY A 64 5.01 17.39 -17.56
N PRO A 65 3.66 17.40 -17.70
CA PRO A 65 2.98 16.31 -18.37
C PRO A 65 3.45 16.08 -19.81
N VAL A 66 3.67 17.14 -20.57
CA VAL A 66 4.06 17.02 -21.98
C VAL A 66 5.45 16.42 -22.14
N ALA A 67 6.43 16.98 -21.43
CA ALA A 67 7.82 16.54 -21.54
C ALA A 67 8.04 15.16 -20.92
N CYS A 68 7.47 14.92 -19.71
CA CYS A 68 7.70 13.68 -18.97
C CYS A 68 6.97 12.50 -19.61
N LEU A 69 5.77 12.67 -20.12
CA LEU A 69 5.02 11.58 -20.74
C LEU A 69 5.63 11.10 -22.06
N SER A 70 6.45 11.93 -22.69
CA SER A 70 7.18 11.54 -23.92
C SER A 70 8.62 11.10 -23.62
N CYS A 71 9.04 11.11 -22.37
CA CYS A 71 10.39 10.72 -21.96
C CYS A 71 10.60 9.22 -22.12
N PRO A 72 11.76 8.78 -22.71
CA PRO A 72 12.03 7.35 -22.88
C PRO A 72 12.03 6.55 -21.57
N ALA A 73 12.42 7.18 -20.44
CA ALA A 73 12.40 6.52 -19.14
C ALA A 73 10.99 6.10 -18.71
N ILE A 74 9.96 6.80 -19.23
CA ILE A 74 8.56 6.51 -18.92
C ILE A 74 7.93 5.69 -20.04
N THR A 75 8.18 6.06 -21.29
CA THR A 75 7.56 5.39 -22.44
C THR A 75 8.03 3.95 -22.62
N SER A 76 9.21 3.60 -22.09
CA SER A 76 9.72 2.24 -22.12
C SER A 76 9.03 1.31 -21.13
N ARG A 77 8.22 1.85 -20.23
CA ARG A 77 7.49 1.07 -19.24
C ARG A 77 6.08 0.74 -19.73
N ALA A 78 5.59 -0.44 -19.36
CA ALA A 78 4.24 -0.86 -19.71
C ALA A 78 3.18 0.01 -19.03
N GLU A 79 3.46 0.41 -17.78
CA GLU A 79 2.57 1.25 -16.98
C GLU A 79 3.38 2.31 -16.26
N ILE A 80 2.78 3.48 -16.07
CA ILE A 80 3.38 4.55 -15.27
C ILE A 80 3.04 4.28 -13.81
N PRO A 81 4.03 4.17 -12.90
CA PRO A 81 3.75 4.01 -11.48
C PRO A 81 2.87 5.14 -10.94
N LEU A 82 1.95 4.81 -10.05
CA LEU A 82 1.01 5.78 -9.51
C LEU A 82 1.71 6.98 -8.89
N HIS A 83 2.76 6.75 -8.13
CA HIS A 83 3.52 7.84 -7.48
C HIS A 83 4.26 8.69 -8.50
N MET A 84 4.74 8.11 -9.59
CA MET A 84 5.36 8.88 -10.65
C MET A 84 4.35 9.74 -11.39
N ARG A 85 3.15 9.23 -11.60
CA ARG A 85 2.06 10.02 -12.20
C ARG A 85 1.74 11.23 -11.34
N ALA A 86 1.68 11.06 -10.02
CA ALA A 86 1.45 12.16 -9.09
C ALA A 86 2.56 13.21 -9.17
N VAL A 87 3.80 12.80 -9.29
CA VAL A 87 4.94 13.71 -9.45
C VAL A 87 4.82 14.51 -10.76
N ILE A 88 4.48 13.85 -11.85
CA ILE A 88 4.31 14.50 -13.15
C ILE A 88 3.19 15.53 -13.12
N GLU A 89 2.06 15.17 -12.53
CA GLU A 89 0.90 16.05 -12.43
C GLU A 89 1.14 17.23 -11.51
N ALA A 90 1.96 17.06 -10.47
CA ALA A 90 2.29 18.13 -9.54
C ALA A 90 3.29 19.13 -10.14
N ALA A 91 4.07 18.71 -11.11
CA ALA A 91 5.02 19.60 -11.79
C ALA A 91 4.28 20.44 -12.83
#